data_d974673fe0d29de336decaffc2bee2d4
#
_entry.id   d974673fe0d29de336decaffc2bee2d4
#
_cell.length_a   1.000
_cell.length_b   1.000
_cell.length_c   1.000
_cell.angle_alpha   90.00
_cell.angle_beta   90.00
_cell.angle_gamma   90.00
#
_symmetry.space_group_name_H-M   'P 1'
#
loop_
_entity.id
_entity.type
_entity.pdbx_description
1 polymer ?
#
loop_
_entity_poly.entity_id
_entity_poly.type
_entity_poly.pdbx_seq_one_letter_code
_entity_poly.pdbx_strand_id
1 'polypeptide(L)'
;MRRIAYLVVAAIVAASAGPAFAQAGMKMPMKMPMEGPAHFAATRQAYTKNHDFLVKLVTLPQPIPYEGYFDLRFAVYDGHHPAKPLTDADLTILAGMRHGLKHGFAHGMQSSPKVAKSNGEFTVSGMYFHMMGPWVLKMTVSEGGKEGVAYFRLPCCGK
;
A
#
# COMPACT_ATOMS: atom_id res chain seq x y z
N MET A 1 10.15 -22.84 73.71
CA MET A 1 11.45 -22.53 73.07
C MET A 1 11.67 -23.53 71.95
N ARG A 2 11.39 -23.13 70.70
CA ARG A 2 11.58 -23.95 69.48
C ARG A 2 12.79 -23.44 68.75
N ARG A 3 13.82 -24.25 68.62
CA ARG A 3 15.04 -23.96 67.88
C ARG A 3 14.78 -24.27 66.38
N ILE A 4 14.87 -23.30 65.52
CA ILE A 4 14.78 -23.45 64.05
C ILE A 4 16.23 -23.66 63.57
N ALA A 5 16.47 -24.84 62.97
CA ALA A 5 17.73 -25.16 62.31
C ALA A 5 17.70 -24.64 60.88
N TYR A 6 18.63 -23.79 60.49
CA TYR A 6 18.83 -23.35 59.12
C TYR A 6 19.72 -24.35 58.38
N LEU A 7 19.17 -24.94 57.34
CA LEU A 7 19.88 -25.80 56.37
C LEU A 7 20.46 -24.90 55.27
N VAL A 8 21.78 -24.80 55.22
CA VAL A 8 22.48 -24.10 54.14
C VAL A 8 22.67 -25.11 52.99
N VAL A 9 21.96 -24.90 51.90
CA VAL A 9 22.17 -25.65 50.67
C VAL A 9 23.18 -24.88 49.81
N ALA A 10 24.34 -25.45 49.63
CA ALA A 10 25.37 -24.95 48.72
C ALA A 10 25.02 -25.36 47.27
N ALA A 11 24.68 -24.40 46.44
CA ALA A 11 24.46 -24.64 45.00
C ALA A 11 25.83 -24.62 44.27
N ILE A 12 26.18 -25.75 43.69
CA ILE A 12 27.34 -25.89 42.80
C ILE A 12 26.91 -25.38 41.43
N VAL A 13 27.46 -24.25 40.98
CA VAL A 13 27.26 -23.75 39.61
C VAL A 13 28.29 -24.44 38.70
N ALA A 14 27.80 -25.40 37.90
CA ALA A 14 28.59 -25.98 36.83
C ALA A 14 28.57 -25.00 35.63
N ALA A 15 29.71 -24.40 35.31
CA ALA A 15 29.89 -23.63 34.11
C ALA A 15 30.02 -24.55 32.89
N SER A 16 28.95 -24.67 32.12
CA SER A 16 28.98 -25.35 30.80
C SER A 16 29.48 -24.34 29.74
N ALA A 17 30.71 -24.52 29.29
CA ALA A 17 31.23 -23.85 28.11
C ALA A 17 30.50 -24.37 26.87
N GLY A 18 29.52 -23.65 26.38
CA GLY A 18 28.86 -23.95 25.12
C GLY A 18 29.76 -23.60 23.92
N PRO A 19 29.70 -24.38 22.81
CA PRO A 19 30.48 -24.11 21.63
C PRO A 19 30.07 -22.75 21.03
N ALA A 20 31.06 -21.89 20.81
CA ALA A 20 30.91 -20.63 20.09
C ALA A 20 30.54 -20.96 18.62
N PHE A 21 29.27 -20.86 18.27
CA PHE A 21 28.85 -20.83 16.88
C PHE A 21 29.34 -19.51 16.30
N ALA A 22 30.41 -19.60 15.50
CA ALA A 22 30.83 -18.53 14.63
C ALA A 22 29.65 -18.23 13.68
N GLN A 23 28.95 -17.13 13.91
CA GLN A 23 28.00 -16.58 12.96
C GLN A 23 28.81 -16.14 11.74
N ALA A 24 28.92 -17.04 10.75
CA ALA A 24 29.32 -16.66 9.41
C ALA A 24 28.29 -15.63 8.93
N GLY A 25 28.68 -14.35 8.99
CA GLY A 25 27.91 -13.25 8.45
C GLY A 25 27.65 -13.49 6.98
N MET A 26 26.52 -14.09 6.63
CA MET A 26 25.99 -14.06 5.26
C MET A 26 25.65 -12.60 4.96
N LYS A 27 26.64 -11.87 4.44
CA LYS A 27 26.39 -10.69 3.63
C LYS A 27 25.66 -11.18 2.39
N MET A 28 24.35 -11.32 2.47
CA MET A 28 23.54 -11.37 1.27
C MET A 28 23.61 -9.97 0.65
N PRO A 29 24.16 -9.82 -0.54
CA PRO A 29 23.98 -8.60 -1.28
C PRO A 29 22.53 -8.60 -1.73
N MET A 30 21.63 -8.02 -0.90
CA MET A 30 20.29 -7.65 -1.34
C MET A 30 20.41 -6.47 -2.31
N LYS A 31 21.00 -6.74 -3.45
CA LYS A 31 20.83 -5.89 -4.62
C LYS A 31 19.47 -6.28 -5.20
N MET A 32 18.39 -5.80 -4.57
CA MET A 32 17.10 -5.83 -5.24
C MET A 32 17.28 -5.07 -6.56
N PRO A 33 16.99 -5.70 -7.71
CA PRO A 33 16.98 -4.95 -8.96
C PRO A 33 15.95 -3.85 -8.75
N MET A 34 16.37 -2.58 -8.72
CA MET A 34 15.45 -1.46 -8.85
C MET A 34 14.74 -1.66 -10.17
N GLU A 35 13.46 -2.01 -10.14
CA GLU A 35 12.66 -2.01 -11.35
C GLU A 35 12.82 -0.63 -11.97
N GLY A 36 13.28 -0.59 -13.21
CA GLY A 36 13.39 0.64 -13.97
C GLY A 36 12.02 1.31 -14.15
N PRO A 37 11.97 2.51 -14.74
CA PRO A 37 10.71 3.20 -14.97
C PRO A 37 9.73 2.29 -15.70
N ALA A 38 8.50 2.24 -15.22
CA ALA A 38 7.47 1.41 -15.83
C ALA A 38 7.04 1.97 -17.18
N HIS A 39 7.17 1.19 -18.25
CA HIS A 39 6.86 1.57 -19.63
C HIS A 39 5.47 1.12 -20.07
N PHE A 40 4.44 1.30 -19.25
CA PHE A 40 3.05 1.01 -19.61
C PHE A 40 2.16 2.24 -19.44
N ALA A 41 1.04 2.30 -20.15
CA ALA A 41 0.10 3.39 -19.99
C ALA A 41 -0.63 3.29 -18.64
N ALA A 42 -0.83 4.44 -17.97
CA ALA A 42 -1.64 4.51 -16.77
C ALA A 42 -3.08 4.07 -17.05
N THR A 43 -3.67 3.31 -16.14
CA THR A 43 -5.11 3.02 -16.17
C THR A 43 -5.88 4.33 -16.03
N ARG A 44 -6.77 4.61 -16.97
CA ARG A 44 -7.58 5.84 -16.97
C ARG A 44 -8.99 5.65 -16.44
N GLN A 45 -9.51 4.44 -16.52
CA GLN A 45 -10.82 4.07 -15.98
C GLN A 45 -10.84 2.61 -15.59
N ALA A 46 -11.62 2.27 -14.57
CA ALA A 46 -11.82 0.90 -14.14
C ALA A 46 -13.22 0.70 -13.57
N TYR A 47 -13.84 -0.41 -13.93
CA TYR A 47 -15.06 -0.87 -13.27
C TYR A 47 -14.73 -1.58 -11.97
N THR A 48 -15.63 -1.50 -11.01
CA THR A 48 -15.62 -2.42 -9.87
C THR A 48 -15.96 -3.84 -10.33
N LYS A 49 -15.58 -4.83 -9.52
CA LYS A 49 -15.75 -6.25 -9.89
C LYS A 49 -17.17 -6.61 -10.34
N ASN A 50 -18.18 -6.04 -9.68
CA ASN A 50 -19.60 -6.32 -10.00
C ASN A 50 -20.19 -5.34 -11.02
N HIS A 51 -19.37 -4.44 -11.59
CA HIS A 51 -19.80 -3.37 -12.48
C HIS A 51 -20.79 -2.37 -11.87
N ASP A 52 -20.97 -2.35 -10.54
CA ASP A 52 -21.84 -1.37 -9.89
C ASP A 52 -21.33 0.05 -10.05
N PHE A 53 -20.00 0.24 -10.11
CA PHE A 53 -19.38 1.55 -10.26
C PHE A 53 -18.33 1.56 -11.38
N LEU A 54 -18.24 2.70 -12.06
CA LEU A 54 -17.15 3.04 -12.95
C LEU A 54 -16.38 4.20 -12.34
N VAL A 55 -15.09 3.99 -12.09
CA VAL A 55 -14.17 5.03 -11.60
C VAL A 55 -13.34 5.55 -12.78
N LYS A 56 -13.26 6.86 -12.95
CA LYS A 56 -12.42 7.52 -13.97
C LYS A 56 -11.35 8.38 -13.31
N LEU A 57 -10.13 8.25 -13.77
CA LEU A 57 -9.01 9.12 -13.41
C LEU A 57 -9.09 10.40 -14.24
N VAL A 58 -9.42 11.51 -13.59
CA VAL A 58 -9.61 12.83 -14.21
C VAL A 58 -8.26 13.53 -14.40
N THR A 59 -7.45 13.55 -13.34
CA THR A 59 -6.14 14.23 -13.35
C THR A 59 -5.05 13.29 -12.82
N LEU A 60 -3.95 13.23 -13.56
CA LEU A 60 -2.73 12.53 -13.21
C LEU A 60 -1.55 13.41 -13.67
N PRO A 61 -0.62 13.80 -12.78
CA PRO A 61 0.58 14.52 -13.19
C PRO A 61 1.42 13.67 -14.15
N GLN A 62 2.02 14.31 -15.12
CA GLN A 62 2.91 13.67 -16.07
C GLN A 62 4.16 14.54 -16.29
N PRO A 63 5.32 14.01 -15.93
CA PRO A 63 5.55 12.71 -15.29
C PRO A 63 5.01 12.63 -13.88
N ILE A 64 4.74 11.40 -13.36
CA ILE A 64 4.45 11.21 -11.95
C ILE A 64 5.74 11.49 -11.17
N PRO A 65 5.73 12.36 -10.13
CA PRO A 65 6.91 12.68 -9.36
C PRO A 65 7.51 11.46 -8.66
N TYR A 66 8.83 11.33 -8.69
CA TYR A 66 9.59 10.41 -7.87
C TYR A 66 10.02 11.13 -6.59
N GLU A 67 9.76 10.52 -5.43
CA GLU A 67 10.04 11.12 -4.12
C GLU A 67 9.48 12.54 -3.94
N GLY A 68 8.33 12.80 -4.56
CA GLY A 68 7.60 14.06 -4.48
C GLY A 68 6.12 13.85 -4.19
N TYR A 69 5.51 14.79 -3.48
CA TYR A 69 4.06 14.76 -3.25
C TYR A 69 3.31 15.20 -4.50
N PHE A 70 2.17 14.54 -4.75
CA PHE A 70 1.29 14.90 -5.85
C PHE A 70 -0.18 14.55 -5.50
N ASP A 71 -1.09 15.11 -6.29
CA ASP A 71 -2.52 14.90 -6.15
C ASP A 71 -3.07 14.18 -7.38
N LEU A 72 -4.14 13.41 -7.16
CA LEU A 72 -4.94 12.75 -8.18
C LEU A 72 -6.38 13.23 -8.08
N ARG A 73 -7.09 13.26 -9.21
CA ARG A 73 -8.53 13.50 -9.21
C ARG A 73 -9.24 12.35 -9.89
N PHE A 74 -10.34 11.92 -9.27
CA PHE A 74 -11.19 10.85 -9.77
C PHE A 74 -12.63 11.32 -9.82
N ALA A 75 -13.42 10.70 -10.68
CA ALA A 75 -14.87 10.80 -10.69
C ALA A 75 -15.46 9.39 -10.65
N VAL A 76 -16.52 9.21 -9.89
CA VAL A 76 -17.22 7.93 -9.74
C VAL A 76 -18.58 8.04 -10.44
N TYR A 77 -18.94 7.01 -11.18
CA TYR A 77 -20.18 6.92 -11.95
C TYR A 77 -20.91 5.63 -11.59
N ASP A 78 -22.21 5.61 -11.79
CA ASP A 78 -22.96 4.36 -11.87
C ASP A 78 -22.38 3.49 -13.00
N GLY A 79 -22.08 2.23 -12.71
CA GLY A 79 -21.43 1.35 -13.66
C GLY A 79 -22.30 0.93 -14.82
N HIS A 80 -23.62 0.96 -14.67
CA HIS A 80 -24.59 0.61 -15.70
C HIS A 80 -25.07 1.83 -16.49
N HIS A 81 -25.07 3.02 -15.86
CA HIS A 81 -25.57 4.27 -16.45
C HIS A 81 -24.58 5.43 -16.20
N PRO A 82 -23.38 5.42 -16.81
CA PRO A 82 -22.31 6.35 -16.47
C PRO A 82 -22.49 7.74 -17.09
N ALA A 83 -23.70 8.30 -17.03
CA ALA A 83 -24.01 9.61 -17.64
C ALA A 83 -23.55 10.79 -16.79
N LYS A 84 -23.64 10.67 -15.46
CA LYS A 84 -23.26 11.73 -14.50
C LYS A 84 -22.44 11.17 -13.36
N PRO A 85 -21.48 11.92 -12.81
CA PRO A 85 -20.79 11.53 -11.58
C PRO A 85 -21.79 11.37 -10.42
N LEU A 86 -21.55 10.38 -9.58
CA LEU A 86 -22.28 10.15 -8.35
C LEU A 86 -21.83 11.15 -7.29
N THR A 87 -22.77 11.94 -6.75
CA THR A 87 -22.45 12.97 -5.74
C THR A 87 -22.40 12.43 -4.32
N ASP A 88 -23.09 11.31 -4.06
CA ASP A 88 -23.25 10.74 -2.73
C ASP A 88 -22.30 9.57 -2.45
N ALA A 89 -21.58 9.10 -3.48
CA ALA A 89 -20.58 8.06 -3.32
C ALA A 89 -19.46 8.46 -2.36
N ASP A 90 -18.93 7.48 -1.63
CA ASP A 90 -17.71 7.62 -0.85
C ASP A 90 -16.58 6.84 -1.50
N LEU A 91 -15.35 7.32 -1.34
CA LEU A 91 -14.17 6.74 -1.94
C LEU A 91 -13.06 6.60 -0.89
N THR A 92 -12.50 5.40 -0.77
CA THR A 92 -11.27 5.17 -0.03
C THR A 92 -10.19 4.64 -0.96
N ILE A 93 -8.92 4.92 -0.63
CA ILE A 93 -7.79 4.56 -1.46
C ILE A 93 -6.67 3.93 -0.64
N LEU A 94 -6.10 2.85 -1.18
CA LEU A 94 -4.83 2.27 -0.75
C LEU A 94 -3.92 2.18 -1.96
N ALA A 95 -2.64 2.50 -1.80
CA ALA A 95 -1.67 2.37 -2.87
C ALA A 95 -0.45 1.59 -2.43
N GLY A 96 0.11 0.82 -3.35
CA GLY A 96 1.30 0.03 -3.10
C GLY A 96 1.81 -0.66 -4.36
N MET A 97 2.96 -1.30 -4.23
CA MET A 97 3.57 -2.09 -5.29
C MET A 97 3.33 -3.58 -5.06
N ARG A 98 3.12 -4.30 -6.15
CA ARG A 98 3.02 -5.78 -6.16
C ARG A 98 4.29 -6.35 -6.76
N HIS A 99 5.12 -6.96 -5.95
CA HIS A 99 6.30 -7.70 -6.39
C HIS A 99 5.99 -9.21 -6.43
N GLY A 100 5.14 -9.62 -7.39
CA GLY A 100 4.82 -11.03 -7.59
C GLY A 100 4.03 -11.72 -6.47
N LEU A 101 3.58 -11.01 -5.44
CA LEU A 101 2.75 -11.57 -4.39
C LEU A 101 1.33 -11.80 -4.86
N LYS A 102 0.79 -12.98 -4.56
CA LYS A 102 -0.60 -13.33 -4.88
C LYS A 102 -1.62 -12.51 -4.10
N HIS A 103 -1.24 -11.98 -2.93
CA HIS A 103 -2.13 -11.27 -2.00
C HIS A 103 -1.45 -9.99 -1.46
N GLY A 104 -2.20 -8.88 -1.47
CA GLY A 104 -1.79 -7.62 -0.87
C GLY A 104 -0.72 -6.83 -1.63
N PHE A 105 -0.21 -5.79 -0.99
CA PHE A 105 0.91 -4.98 -1.46
C PHE A 105 2.19 -5.42 -0.74
N ALA A 106 3.28 -5.59 -1.49
CA ALA A 106 4.59 -5.86 -0.90
C ALA A 106 5.16 -4.60 -0.21
N HIS A 107 4.92 -3.44 -0.84
CA HIS A 107 5.32 -2.14 -0.32
C HIS A 107 4.16 -1.17 -0.47
N GLY A 108 3.77 -0.54 0.64
CA GLY A 108 2.78 0.54 0.66
C GLY A 108 3.44 1.91 0.47
N MET A 109 2.61 2.95 0.32
CA MET A 109 3.09 4.32 0.38
C MET A 109 3.60 4.66 1.78
N GLN A 110 4.58 5.56 1.85
CA GLN A 110 5.07 6.14 3.11
C GLN A 110 4.23 7.34 3.57
N SER A 111 3.21 7.70 2.81
CA SER A 111 2.26 8.77 3.15
C SER A 111 0.86 8.22 3.37
N SER A 112 0.01 9.01 4.03
CA SER A 112 -1.41 8.74 4.21
C SER A 112 -2.20 9.75 3.38
N PRO A 113 -2.63 9.40 2.16
CA PRO A 113 -3.36 10.31 1.32
C PRO A 113 -4.72 10.68 1.93
N LYS A 114 -5.15 11.90 1.68
CA LYS A 114 -6.46 12.40 2.10
C LYS A 114 -7.39 12.45 0.90
N VAL A 115 -8.63 12.05 1.10
CA VAL A 115 -9.67 12.13 0.06
C VAL A 115 -10.63 13.25 0.43
N ALA A 116 -10.81 14.20 -0.48
CA ALA A 116 -11.83 15.26 -0.39
C ALA A 116 -12.81 15.10 -1.54
N LYS A 117 -14.10 15.25 -1.26
CA LYS A 117 -15.19 15.15 -2.25
C LYS A 117 -15.78 16.53 -2.55
N SER A 118 -15.99 16.82 -3.81
CA SER A 118 -16.70 18.02 -4.28
C SER A 118 -17.40 17.72 -5.60
N ASN A 119 -18.72 17.90 -5.65
CA ASN A 119 -19.55 17.78 -6.86
C ASN A 119 -19.35 16.48 -7.64
N GLY A 120 -19.21 15.33 -6.96
CA GLY A 120 -19.00 14.02 -7.59
C GLY A 120 -17.57 13.76 -8.05
N GLU A 121 -16.66 14.70 -7.81
CA GLU A 121 -15.22 14.48 -7.99
C GLU A 121 -14.53 14.28 -6.65
N PHE A 122 -13.48 13.47 -6.67
CA PHE A 122 -12.66 13.13 -5.51
C PHE A 122 -11.24 13.61 -5.77
N THR A 123 -10.74 14.50 -4.91
CA THR A 123 -9.33 14.88 -4.90
C THR A 123 -8.61 14.03 -3.87
N VAL A 124 -7.61 13.30 -4.30
CA VAL A 124 -6.74 12.48 -3.45
C VAL A 124 -5.41 13.19 -3.32
N SER A 125 -5.20 13.85 -2.18
CA SER A 125 -4.01 14.67 -1.93
C SER A 125 -2.99 13.93 -1.09
N GLY A 126 -1.71 14.26 -1.29
CA GLY A 126 -0.62 13.71 -0.51
C GLY A 126 -0.18 12.31 -0.96
N MET A 127 -0.38 11.96 -2.21
CA MET A 127 0.24 10.78 -2.81
C MET A 127 1.75 10.93 -2.82
N TYR A 128 2.48 9.83 -2.51
CA TYR A 128 3.93 9.85 -2.48
C TYR A 128 4.49 8.50 -2.92
N PHE A 129 5.17 8.48 -4.06
CA PHE A 129 5.81 7.28 -4.59
C PHE A 129 7.31 7.34 -4.40
N HIS A 130 7.83 6.48 -3.55
CA HIS A 130 9.26 6.43 -3.15
C HIS A 130 10.05 5.33 -3.86
N MET A 131 9.43 4.59 -4.77
CA MET A 131 10.07 3.53 -5.55
C MET A 131 9.64 3.63 -7.01
N MET A 132 10.56 3.39 -7.92
CA MET A 132 10.26 3.28 -9.35
C MET A 132 9.54 1.96 -9.64
N GLY A 133 8.66 1.96 -10.64
CA GLY A 133 7.97 0.75 -11.10
C GLY A 133 6.44 0.86 -11.09
N PRO A 134 5.73 -0.27 -11.21
CA PRO A 134 4.28 -0.29 -11.30
C PRO A 134 3.64 -0.12 -9.91
N TRP A 135 2.98 0.99 -9.71
CA TRP A 135 2.11 1.21 -8.54
C TRP A 135 0.68 0.80 -8.84
N VAL A 136 0.02 0.24 -7.85
CA VAL A 136 -1.39 -0.15 -7.92
C VAL A 136 -2.16 0.61 -6.87
N LEU A 137 -3.24 1.27 -7.29
CA LEU A 137 -4.22 1.87 -6.40
C LEU A 137 -5.40 0.91 -6.27
N LYS A 138 -5.73 0.52 -5.05
CA LYS A 138 -6.97 -0.15 -4.70
C LYS A 138 -7.95 0.90 -4.21
N MET A 139 -9.04 1.09 -4.94
CA MET A 139 -10.07 2.07 -4.65
C MET A 139 -11.34 1.33 -4.24
N THR A 140 -11.84 1.60 -3.05
CA THR A 140 -13.13 1.09 -2.59
C THR A 140 -14.15 2.22 -2.68
N VAL A 141 -15.21 1.96 -3.41
CA VAL A 141 -16.33 2.88 -3.62
C VAL A 141 -17.54 2.34 -2.90
N SER A 142 -18.29 3.19 -2.21
CA SER A 142 -19.57 2.83 -1.59
C SER A 142 -20.62 3.91 -1.85
N GLU A 143 -21.84 3.48 -2.16
CA GLU A 143 -23.03 4.33 -2.32
C GLU A 143 -24.30 3.48 -2.27
N GLY A 144 -25.34 3.99 -1.61
CA GLY A 144 -26.65 3.36 -1.59
C GLY A 144 -26.64 1.92 -1.05
N GLY A 145 -25.76 1.61 -0.10
CA GLY A 145 -25.63 0.26 0.46
C GLY A 145 -24.86 -0.72 -0.43
N LYS A 146 -24.35 -0.29 -1.59
CA LYS A 146 -23.45 -1.08 -2.45
C LYS A 146 -22.01 -0.72 -2.15
N GLU A 147 -21.11 -1.69 -2.30
CA GLU A 147 -19.67 -1.51 -2.22
C GLU A 147 -18.98 -2.24 -3.37
N GLY A 148 -17.97 -1.61 -3.93
CA GLY A 148 -17.19 -2.20 -5.01
C GLY A 148 -15.73 -1.76 -4.97
N VAL A 149 -14.85 -2.61 -5.52
CA VAL A 149 -13.41 -2.35 -5.57
C VAL A 149 -12.95 -2.26 -7.02
N ALA A 150 -12.26 -1.16 -7.33
CA ALA A 150 -11.58 -0.94 -8.62
C ALA A 150 -10.06 -0.86 -8.41
N TYR A 151 -9.29 -1.22 -9.45
CA TYR A 151 -7.84 -1.19 -9.43
C TYR A 151 -7.29 -0.33 -10.56
N PHE A 152 -6.34 0.55 -10.22
CA PHE A 152 -5.61 1.37 -11.18
C PHE A 152 -4.13 1.01 -11.14
N ARG A 153 -3.51 0.90 -12.31
CA ARG A 153 -2.06 0.75 -12.43
C ARG A 153 -1.47 2.06 -12.93
N LEU A 154 -0.50 2.56 -12.19
CA LEU A 154 0.21 3.79 -12.50
C LEU A 154 1.69 3.48 -12.73
N PRO A 155 2.27 3.94 -13.85
CA PRO A 155 3.70 3.84 -14.08
C PRO A 155 4.41 4.90 -13.26
N CYS A 156 5.24 4.53 -12.34
CA CYS A 156 6.13 5.45 -11.65
C CYS A 156 7.56 5.22 -12.10
N CYS A 157 8.33 6.19 -12.29
CA CYS A 157 8.13 7.64 -12.27
C CYS A 157 8.89 8.16 -13.49
N GLY A 158 8.46 9.25 -14.07
CA GLY A 158 9.23 9.93 -15.11
C GLY A 158 10.43 10.68 -14.50
N LYS A 159 11.52 10.81 -15.28
CA LYS A 159 12.57 11.79 -15.03
C LYS A 159 12.17 13.11 -15.64
#